data_bda57c9cee692134aaec373ffe962f6f
#
_entry.id   bda57c9cee692134aaec373ffe962f6f
#
_cell.length_a   1.000
_cell.length_b   1.000
_cell.length_c   1.000
_cell.angle_alpha   90.00
_cell.angle_beta   90.00
_cell.angle_gamma   90.00
#
_symmetry.space_group_name_H-M   'P 1'
#
loop_
_entity.id
_entity.type
_entity.pdbx_description
1 polymer ?
#
loop_
_entity_poly.entity_id
_entity_poly.type
_entity_poly.pdbx_seq_one_letter_code
_entity_poly.pdbx_strand_id
1 'polypeptide(L)'
;MKNEPKSKPPGGQGPVAIAVLIALTALLTACAGLRPADSGGGLFPPGNPFLADSAYPIGHTNSAQVDSTPVAGPSAAGHRLAETEVAFATTGPGHLANIISSKYPGGKRVIWTNSPHDILKMDYDTLKVLAAYEIEDRPAFTDADADKMAASLKAGSVIDRLKYAGGAARTMFPADLASVYTMLDRDGRYYVGSAHGITAYGDAIAGDPASPIALKQSWSFPADIKGAVVGINITYDGWIVLATDAGMMVTLSRDFSQVHSVWLPHSDEAPAYNARMAAEHRSGYNWIRNSIAVDAEGGIYVAANGWMEKAVWNGHDLSVDPTAGAWAAPYANGTGTGTGSTPALMGFGHGDRLVVITDGEPLMRVTAFWRNQVPAGWTPPQGALSDRVAGMVPVTMGDPQRRALQSEQAVVVAGYDMVVVNNEPATMPPGFPPRAKAVLISLLGDDPAYTPHGMEKLAWNPATHKMDVAWVNTEVTSPNCVPYASIGSNMAYTVGVKNGDWTLEAVRLDTGVLAAEYPIGGARFNTMFSGIYVDPEGRIIYGGMFGPVRLKPASP
;
A
#
# COMPACT_ATOMS: atom_id res chain seq x y z
N MET A 1 91.08 34.10 -13.53
CA MET A 1 90.45 35.28 -13.99
C MET A 1 89.12 35.04 -14.56
N LYS A 2 88.08 35.27 -14.01
CA LYS A 2 86.64 35.17 -14.21
C LYS A 2 86.00 34.06 -13.36
N ASN A 3 85.43 34.52 -12.26
CA ASN A 3 84.58 33.74 -11.34
C ASN A 3 83.19 33.49 -11.96
N GLU A 4 82.80 32.26 -12.01
CA GLU A 4 81.44 31.90 -12.22
C GLU A 4 80.64 31.86 -10.91
N PRO A 5 79.39 32.32 -10.85
CA PRO A 5 78.60 32.21 -9.66
C PRO A 5 77.81 30.89 -9.65
N LYS A 6 77.80 30.22 -8.49
CA LYS A 6 77.08 28.99 -8.17
C LYS A 6 75.54 29.22 -8.19
N SER A 7 74.82 28.39 -8.93
CA SER A 7 73.38 28.31 -8.92
C SER A 7 72.84 27.69 -7.61
N LYS A 8 71.81 28.29 -7.02
CA LYS A 8 71.00 27.74 -5.92
C LYS A 8 70.01 26.75 -6.43
N PRO A 9 69.70 25.66 -5.72
CA PRO A 9 68.63 24.74 -6.10
C PRO A 9 67.22 25.34 -5.78
N PRO A 10 66.13 24.91 -6.53
CA PRO A 10 64.80 25.43 -6.30
C PRO A 10 64.19 24.84 -5.03
N GLY A 11 63.54 25.70 -4.25
CA GLY A 11 62.88 25.35 -3.02
C GLY A 11 61.66 24.47 -3.24
N GLY A 12 61.59 23.45 -2.42
CA GLY A 12 60.44 22.54 -2.43
C GLY A 12 59.16 23.26 -1.96
N GLN A 13 58.13 23.09 -2.74
CA GLN A 13 56.77 23.45 -2.32
C GLN A 13 56.28 22.39 -1.32
N GLY A 14 55.95 22.83 -0.12
CA GLY A 14 55.58 21.97 0.98
C GLY A 14 54.16 21.40 0.89
N PRO A 15 53.79 20.50 1.80
CA PRO A 15 52.57 19.67 1.77
C PRO A 15 51.24 20.42 2.03
N VAL A 16 51.23 21.74 2.01
CA VAL A 16 50.01 22.54 2.30
C VAL A 16 49.02 22.56 1.15
N ALA A 17 49.47 22.40 -0.11
CA ALA A 17 48.57 22.39 -1.26
C ALA A 17 47.73 21.09 -1.41
N ILE A 18 48.24 19.97 -0.90
CA ILE A 18 47.52 18.66 -0.97
C ILE A 18 46.47 18.55 0.12
N ALA A 19 46.68 19.16 1.29
CA ALA A 19 45.70 19.16 2.38
C ALA A 19 44.47 20.03 2.09
N VAL A 20 44.59 21.10 1.29
CA VAL A 20 43.46 21.95 0.89
C VAL A 20 42.62 21.30 -0.20
N LEU A 21 43.19 20.49 -1.10
CA LEU A 21 42.44 19.78 -2.13
C LEU A 21 41.64 18.59 -1.57
N ILE A 22 42.15 17.91 -0.54
CA ILE A 22 41.47 16.84 0.17
C ILE A 22 40.34 17.40 1.05
N ALA A 23 40.49 18.58 1.62
CA ALA A 23 39.45 19.25 2.40
C ALA A 23 38.30 19.78 1.52
N LEU A 24 38.56 20.24 0.29
CA LEU A 24 37.52 20.69 -0.64
C LEU A 24 36.74 19.53 -1.27
N THR A 25 37.36 18.37 -1.52
CA THR A 25 36.66 17.18 -1.97
C THR A 25 35.81 16.56 -0.85
N ALA A 26 36.19 16.65 0.41
CA ALA A 26 35.39 16.19 1.54
C ALA A 26 34.18 17.11 1.83
N LEU A 27 34.26 18.42 1.51
CA LEU A 27 33.12 19.35 1.67
C LEU A 27 32.10 19.28 0.51
N LEU A 28 32.53 18.88 -0.68
CA LEU A 28 31.61 18.70 -1.82
C LEU A 28 30.81 17.36 -1.78
N THR A 29 31.27 16.38 -0.99
CA THR A 29 30.54 15.14 -0.71
C THR A 29 29.55 15.26 0.45
N ALA A 30 29.60 16.33 1.25
CA ALA A 30 28.69 16.51 2.39
C ALA A 30 27.35 17.21 2.04
N CYS A 31 27.17 17.66 0.79
CA CYS A 31 25.89 18.24 0.30
C CYS A 31 25.13 17.38 -0.71
N ALA A 32 25.62 16.17 -1.03
CA ALA A 32 24.78 15.15 -1.62
C ALA A 32 23.89 14.64 -0.49
N GLY A 33 22.60 15.06 -0.51
CA GLY A 33 21.59 14.59 0.43
C GLY A 33 21.72 13.09 0.63
N LEU A 34 21.74 12.66 1.88
CA LEU A 34 21.71 11.27 2.30
C LEU A 34 20.56 10.57 1.57
N ARG A 35 20.83 10.01 0.39
CA ARG A 35 20.05 8.89 -0.09
C ARG A 35 20.18 7.85 1.02
N PRO A 36 19.06 7.24 1.49
CA PRO A 36 19.18 6.07 2.35
C PRO A 36 20.14 5.14 1.63
N ALA A 37 21.27 4.85 2.26
CA ALA A 37 22.23 3.92 1.71
C ALA A 37 21.45 2.64 1.37
N ASP A 38 21.73 2.06 0.22
CA ASP A 38 21.29 0.73 -0.22
C ASP A 38 21.90 -0.32 0.74
N SER A 39 21.47 -0.26 2.02
CA SER A 39 22.04 -1.00 3.14
C SER A 39 21.43 -2.37 3.32
N GLY A 40 20.64 -2.84 2.33
CA GLY A 40 19.90 -4.09 2.50
C GLY A 40 19.97 -5.03 1.32
N GLY A 41 21.11 -5.19 0.65
CA GLY A 41 21.37 -6.30 -0.29
C GLY A 41 20.14 -6.93 -0.98
N GLY A 42 19.23 -6.16 -1.58
CA GLY A 42 18.04 -6.70 -2.24
C GLY A 42 16.82 -6.93 -1.33
N LEU A 43 16.80 -6.47 -0.10
CA LEU A 43 15.63 -6.59 0.80
C LEU A 43 14.49 -5.62 0.45
N PHE A 44 14.81 -4.44 -0.08
CA PHE A 44 13.84 -3.42 -0.44
C PHE A 44 13.95 -3.04 -1.93
N PRO A 45 12.87 -2.55 -2.55
CA PRO A 45 12.94 -1.99 -3.89
C PRO A 45 13.80 -0.72 -3.90
N PRO A 46 14.43 -0.39 -5.05
CA PRO A 46 15.05 0.90 -5.22
C PRO A 46 14.01 2.02 -5.04
N GLY A 47 14.42 3.15 -4.47
CA GLY A 47 13.54 4.31 -4.34
C GLY A 47 13.11 4.83 -5.72
N ASN A 48 11.81 5.03 -5.92
CA ASN A 48 11.32 5.64 -7.17
C ASN A 48 11.59 7.15 -7.14
N PRO A 49 12.40 7.70 -8.07
CA PRO A 49 12.82 9.10 -8.04
C PRO A 49 11.69 10.08 -8.38
N PHE A 50 10.53 9.60 -8.81
CA PHE A 50 9.38 10.42 -9.17
C PHE A 50 8.27 10.44 -8.12
N LEU A 51 8.32 9.59 -7.10
CA LEU A 51 7.47 9.71 -5.92
C LEU A 51 8.00 10.77 -4.96
N ALA A 52 7.14 11.29 -4.10
CA ALA A 52 7.54 12.17 -3.01
C ALA A 52 8.56 11.47 -2.10
N ASP A 53 9.58 12.20 -1.68
CA ASP A 53 10.58 11.70 -0.73
C ASP A 53 9.99 11.64 0.68
N SER A 54 9.26 10.56 0.94
CA SER A 54 8.53 10.34 2.19
C SER A 54 8.40 8.86 2.52
N ALA A 55 7.93 8.57 3.74
CA ALA A 55 7.71 7.20 4.18
C ALA A 55 6.49 6.54 3.52
N TYR A 56 5.52 7.33 3.03
CA TYR A 56 4.28 6.82 2.43
C TYR A 56 3.78 7.75 1.31
N PRO A 57 4.49 7.80 0.16
CA PRO A 57 4.13 8.67 -0.96
C PRO A 57 3.01 8.14 -1.85
N ILE A 58 2.64 6.86 -1.69
CA ILE A 58 1.65 6.11 -2.45
C ILE A 58 1.07 5.01 -1.56
N GLY A 59 -0.16 4.58 -1.82
CA GLY A 59 -0.73 3.38 -1.18
C GLY A 59 0.22 2.19 -1.26
N HIS A 60 0.27 1.36 -0.22
CA HIS A 60 1.22 0.26 -0.08
C HIS A 60 2.70 0.68 -0.12
N THR A 61 3.01 1.87 0.41
CA THR A 61 4.38 2.36 0.73
C THR A 61 5.21 2.84 -0.46
N ASN A 62 5.28 2.08 -1.55
CA ASN A 62 6.18 2.37 -2.69
C ASN A 62 5.67 1.75 -3.99
N SER A 63 6.36 2.02 -5.11
CA SER A 63 5.94 1.49 -6.41
C SER A 63 5.88 -0.04 -6.48
N ALA A 64 6.63 -0.75 -5.66
CA ALA A 64 6.62 -2.22 -5.59
C ALA A 64 5.52 -2.78 -4.67
N GLN A 65 4.78 -1.93 -3.94
CA GLN A 65 3.63 -2.27 -3.10
C GLN A 65 3.94 -3.26 -1.97
N VAL A 66 5.05 -3.06 -1.25
CA VAL A 66 5.59 -4.06 -0.31
C VAL A 66 5.07 -3.97 1.13
N ASP A 67 4.49 -2.85 1.54
CA ASP A 67 4.02 -2.58 2.92
C ASP A 67 5.07 -2.88 4.00
N SER A 68 6.33 -2.52 3.74
CA SER A 68 7.42 -2.72 4.68
C SER A 68 8.47 -1.60 4.65
N THR A 69 9.23 -1.48 5.76
CA THR A 69 10.22 -0.42 5.96
C THR A 69 11.45 -0.90 6.73
N PRO A 70 12.64 -0.31 6.50
CA PRO A 70 13.80 -0.46 7.37
C PRO A 70 13.69 0.35 8.68
N VAL A 71 12.76 1.30 8.79
CA VAL A 71 12.59 2.14 9.97
C VAL A 71 12.03 1.32 11.13
N ALA A 72 12.57 1.50 12.34
CA ALA A 72 12.07 0.86 13.54
C ALA A 72 10.73 1.50 13.98
N GLY A 73 9.72 0.68 14.23
CA GLY A 73 8.45 1.05 14.83
C GLY A 73 8.39 0.73 16.32
N PRO A 74 7.24 0.86 16.98
CA PRO A 74 7.06 0.57 18.40
C PRO A 74 7.44 -0.89 18.75
N SER A 75 8.27 -1.08 19.77
CA SER A 75 8.76 -2.41 20.18
C SER A 75 8.78 -2.60 21.70
N ALA A 76 8.30 -1.63 22.47
CA ALA A 76 8.19 -1.70 23.91
C ALA A 76 7.08 -2.68 24.36
N ALA A 77 7.08 -3.04 25.63
CA ALA A 77 6.00 -3.82 26.22
C ALA A 77 4.64 -3.10 26.05
N GLY A 78 3.61 -3.86 25.65
CA GLY A 78 2.28 -3.32 25.38
C GLY A 78 1.64 -2.71 26.62
N HIS A 79 0.89 -1.64 26.40
CA HIS A 79 0.08 -0.95 27.41
C HIS A 79 -1.08 -0.22 26.73
N ARG A 80 -2.14 0.10 27.49
CA ARG A 80 -3.21 0.96 26.96
C ARG A 80 -2.63 2.35 26.66
N LEU A 81 -2.84 2.83 25.44
CA LEU A 81 -2.33 4.14 25.03
C LEU A 81 -3.02 5.26 25.80
N ALA A 82 -2.22 6.17 26.32
CA ALA A 82 -2.68 7.40 26.92
C ALA A 82 -3.11 8.41 25.83
N GLU A 83 -3.90 9.41 26.19
CA GLU A 83 -4.34 10.47 25.25
C GLU A 83 -3.15 11.20 24.61
N THR A 84 -2.03 11.31 25.31
CA THR A 84 -0.79 11.93 24.78
C THR A 84 -0.05 11.08 23.75
N GLU A 85 -0.38 9.78 23.66
CA GLU A 85 0.21 8.83 22.73
C GLU A 85 -0.64 8.62 21.48
N VAL A 86 -1.87 9.16 21.48
CA VAL A 86 -2.85 9.05 20.39
C VAL A 86 -3.22 10.43 19.88
N ALA A 87 -2.97 10.68 18.62
CA ALA A 87 -3.49 11.85 17.92
C ALA A 87 -4.45 11.39 16.82
N PHE A 88 -5.55 12.09 16.66
CA PHE A 88 -6.49 11.88 15.57
C PHE A 88 -7.13 13.20 15.13
N ALA A 89 -7.69 13.22 13.93
CA ALA A 89 -8.53 14.32 13.48
C ALA A 89 -9.85 13.76 12.93
N THR A 90 -10.94 14.44 13.20
CA THR A 90 -12.24 14.13 12.62
C THR A 90 -12.41 14.95 11.34
N THR A 91 -12.31 14.28 10.20
CA THR A 91 -12.42 14.93 8.88
C THR A 91 -13.63 14.41 8.11
N GLY A 92 -14.19 13.30 8.52
CA GLY A 92 -15.34 12.64 7.89
C GLY A 92 -15.01 11.23 7.44
N PRO A 93 -16.03 10.40 7.20
CA PRO A 93 -15.81 9.07 6.68
C PRO A 93 -15.23 9.12 5.25
N GLY A 94 -14.34 8.17 4.94
CA GLY A 94 -13.76 8.01 3.61
C GLY A 94 -12.35 8.57 3.40
N HIS A 95 -11.76 9.30 4.37
CA HIS A 95 -10.38 9.77 4.31
C HIS A 95 -9.39 8.65 4.69
N LEU A 96 -9.29 7.64 3.85
CA LEU A 96 -8.52 6.42 4.12
C LEU A 96 -7.06 6.52 3.68
N ALA A 97 -6.80 7.19 2.55
CA ALA A 97 -5.44 7.42 2.07
C ALA A 97 -4.81 8.58 2.85
N ASN A 98 -3.64 8.34 3.45
CA ASN A 98 -2.86 9.38 4.17
C ASN A 98 -1.46 9.44 3.56
N ILE A 99 -1.34 10.16 2.47
CA ILE A 99 -0.12 10.26 1.67
C ILE A 99 0.76 11.38 2.23
N ILE A 100 2.03 11.06 2.49
CA ILE A 100 2.97 12.02 3.10
C ILE A 100 3.76 12.76 2.00
N SER A 101 3.86 14.08 2.15
CA SER A 101 4.67 14.93 1.26
C SER A 101 6.18 14.74 1.44
N SER A 102 6.96 15.15 0.45
CA SER A 102 8.34 15.56 0.65
C SER A 102 8.42 16.67 1.69
N LYS A 103 9.62 16.92 2.24
CA LYS A 103 9.83 18.07 3.13
C LYS A 103 9.68 19.37 2.35
N TYR A 104 8.86 20.26 2.88
CA TYR A 104 8.81 21.66 2.44
C TYR A 104 10.07 22.43 2.86
N PRO A 105 10.33 23.60 2.28
CA PRO A 105 11.29 24.53 2.84
C PRO A 105 11.02 24.76 4.33
N GLY A 106 12.05 24.65 5.17
CA GLY A 106 11.89 24.68 6.63
C GLY A 106 11.63 23.32 7.29
N GLY A 107 11.62 22.22 6.52
CA GLY A 107 11.63 20.84 7.02
C GLY A 107 10.26 20.24 7.37
N LYS A 108 9.18 21.01 7.28
CA LYS A 108 7.81 20.54 7.53
C LYS A 108 7.35 19.55 6.47
N ARG A 109 6.46 18.65 6.87
CA ARG A 109 5.70 17.76 5.97
C ARG A 109 4.20 18.01 6.14
N VAL A 110 3.42 17.59 5.17
CA VAL A 110 1.96 17.55 5.25
C VAL A 110 1.45 16.16 4.88
N ILE A 111 0.24 15.85 5.33
CA ILE A 111 -0.53 14.69 4.89
C ILE A 111 -1.55 15.18 3.87
N TRP A 112 -1.61 14.50 2.72
CA TRP A 112 -2.68 14.62 1.75
C TRP A 112 -3.64 13.45 1.90
N THR A 113 -4.92 13.74 1.94
CA THR A 113 -5.97 12.74 2.00
C THR A 113 -7.18 13.19 1.19
N ASN A 114 -8.00 12.25 0.77
CA ASN A 114 -9.21 12.53 0.01
C ASN A 114 -10.37 11.67 0.47
N SER A 115 -11.55 12.19 0.26
CA SER A 115 -12.82 11.49 0.24
C SER A 115 -13.49 11.68 -1.12
N PRO A 116 -14.65 11.07 -1.39
CA PRO A 116 -15.42 11.38 -2.59
C PRO A 116 -15.85 12.86 -2.71
N HIS A 117 -15.77 13.63 -1.63
CA HIS A 117 -16.35 14.97 -1.52
C HIS A 117 -15.32 16.09 -1.41
N ASP A 118 -14.10 15.78 -0.98
CA ASP A 118 -13.06 16.79 -0.76
C ASP A 118 -11.65 16.20 -0.83
N ILE A 119 -10.69 17.10 -0.98
CA ILE A 119 -9.25 16.83 -0.80
C ILE A 119 -8.80 17.67 0.37
N LEU A 120 -8.11 17.06 1.32
CA LEU A 120 -7.57 17.75 2.48
C LEU A 120 -6.03 17.72 2.48
N LYS A 121 -5.46 18.80 2.96
CA LYS A 121 -4.06 18.90 3.32
C LYS A 121 -3.95 19.21 4.81
N MET A 122 -3.18 18.41 5.53
CA MET A 122 -3.10 18.46 6.98
C MET A 122 -1.65 18.60 7.44
N ASP A 123 -1.47 19.29 8.53
CA ASP A 123 -0.17 19.36 9.21
C ASP A 123 0.24 17.96 9.73
N TYR A 124 1.43 17.53 9.34
CA TYR A 124 1.93 16.18 9.63
C TYR A 124 2.10 15.92 11.14
N ASP A 125 2.46 16.95 11.92
CA ASP A 125 2.75 16.79 13.34
C ASP A 125 1.53 16.99 14.24
N THR A 126 0.56 17.79 13.81
CA THR A 126 -0.61 18.14 14.64
C THR A 126 -1.90 17.52 14.14
N LEU A 127 -1.93 16.97 12.94
CA LEU A 127 -3.12 16.50 12.21
C LEU A 127 -4.19 17.57 11.99
N LYS A 128 -3.84 18.86 12.11
CA LYS A 128 -4.78 19.96 11.83
C LYS A 128 -4.94 20.15 10.34
N VAL A 129 -6.16 20.34 9.87
CA VAL A 129 -6.43 20.72 8.48
C VAL A 129 -5.82 22.09 8.21
N LEU A 130 -4.96 22.17 7.22
CA LEU A 130 -4.32 23.39 6.73
C LEU A 130 -5.05 23.98 5.55
N ALA A 131 -5.59 23.12 4.67
CA ALA A 131 -6.34 23.51 3.49
C ALA A 131 -7.31 22.39 3.09
N ALA A 132 -8.42 22.80 2.47
CA ALA A 132 -9.40 21.91 1.87
C ALA A 132 -9.70 22.38 0.44
N TYR A 133 -10.03 21.41 -0.44
CA TYR A 133 -10.58 21.63 -1.76
C TYR A 133 -11.89 20.86 -1.85
N GLU A 134 -13.01 21.57 -1.88
CA GLU A 134 -14.35 20.98 -1.92
C GLU A 134 -14.67 20.53 -3.34
N ILE A 135 -15.00 19.25 -3.50
CA ILE A 135 -15.51 18.65 -4.73
C ILE A 135 -17.04 18.75 -4.75
N GLU A 136 -17.65 18.53 -3.58
CA GLU A 136 -19.10 18.60 -3.38
C GLU A 136 -19.41 19.34 -2.07
N ASP A 137 -20.31 20.32 -2.17
CA ASP A 137 -20.76 21.07 -0.99
C ASP A 137 -21.58 20.18 -0.05
N ARG A 138 -21.13 20.07 1.20
CA ARG A 138 -21.85 19.37 2.25
C ARG A 138 -21.50 19.88 3.66
N PRO A 139 -22.39 19.62 4.62
CA PRO A 139 -22.13 19.99 6.01
C PRO A 139 -20.82 19.37 6.52
N ALA A 140 -20.08 20.13 7.31
CA ALA A 140 -18.90 19.64 7.99
C ALA A 140 -19.26 18.44 8.88
N PHE A 141 -18.44 17.40 8.82
CA PHE A 141 -18.56 16.24 9.71
C PHE A 141 -17.85 16.52 11.03
N THR A 142 -18.57 16.42 12.13
CA THR A 142 -18.10 16.82 13.45
C THR A 142 -17.74 15.62 14.33
N ASP A 143 -17.06 15.86 15.47
CA ASP A 143 -16.83 14.83 16.49
C ASP A 143 -18.16 14.24 17.00
N ALA A 144 -19.19 15.06 17.16
CA ALA A 144 -20.51 14.58 17.56
C ALA A 144 -21.14 13.64 16.53
N ASP A 145 -20.94 13.88 15.23
CA ASP A 145 -21.39 12.98 14.16
C ASP A 145 -20.64 11.67 14.20
N ALA A 146 -19.33 11.70 14.42
CA ALA A 146 -18.49 10.51 14.56
C ALA A 146 -18.92 9.68 15.78
N ASP A 147 -19.14 10.31 16.93
CA ASP A 147 -19.57 9.64 18.16
C ASP A 147 -20.96 9.02 18.00
N LYS A 148 -21.89 9.74 17.36
CA LYS A 148 -23.23 9.23 17.02
C LYS A 148 -23.15 8.02 16.10
N MET A 149 -22.32 8.08 15.07
CA MET A 149 -22.13 6.96 14.14
C MET A 149 -21.51 5.75 14.86
N ALA A 150 -20.45 5.95 15.65
CA ALA A 150 -19.82 4.90 16.44
C ALA A 150 -20.80 4.23 17.41
N ALA A 151 -21.62 5.03 18.12
CA ALA A 151 -22.65 4.52 19.02
C ALA A 151 -23.73 3.71 18.27
N SER A 152 -24.15 4.18 17.09
CA SER A 152 -25.16 3.50 16.26
C SER A 152 -24.69 2.15 15.73
N LEU A 153 -23.40 1.98 15.45
CA LEU A 153 -22.81 0.70 15.09
C LEU A 153 -22.82 -0.34 16.23
N LYS A 154 -22.99 0.09 17.47
CA LYS A 154 -23.05 -0.76 18.67
C LYS A 154 -24.48 -0.91 19.24
N ALA A 155 -25.44 -0.13 18.73
CA ALA A 155 -26.79 -0.08 19.30
C ALA A 155 -27.74 -1.13 18.72
N GLY A 156 -28.64 -1.64 19.56
CA GLY A 156 -29.73 -2.53 19.15
C GLY A 156 -29.32 -3.96 18.89
N SER A 157 -30.18 -4.69 18.18
CA SER A 157 -29.93 -6.07 17.78
C SER A 157 -28.83 -6.14 16.69
N VAL A 158 -28.25 -7.32 16.48
CA VAL A 158 -27.30 -7.55 15.37
C VAL A 158 -27.88 -7.12 14.02
N ILE A 159 -29.18 -7.38 13.79
CA ILE A 159 -29.86 -6.98 12.56
C ILE A 159 -29.92 -5.45 12.41
N ASP A 160 -30.18 -4.72 13.49
CA ASP A 160 -30.25 -3.26 13.46
C ASP A 160 -28.86 -2.68 13.18
N ARG A 161 -27.82 -3.19 13.83
CA ARG A 161 -26.42 -2.82 13.57
C ARG A 161 -26.01 -3.09 12.12
N LEU A 162 -26.37 -4.25 11.57
CA LEU A 162 -26.07 -4.60 10.16
C LEU A 162 -26.80 -3.70 9.16
N LYS A 163 -28.06 -3.34 9.43
CA LYS A 163 -28.79 -2.39 8.59
C LYS A 163 -28.13 -1.01 8.63
N TYR A 164 -27.76 -0.55 9.81
CA TYR A 164 -27.07 0.73 9.99
C TYR A 164 -25.70 0.70 9.28
N ALA A 165 -24.90 -0.36 9.49
CA ALA A 165 -23.61 -0.54 8.85
C ALA A 165 -23.73 -0.54 7.31
N GLY A 166 -24.71 -1.22 6.76
CA GLY A 166 -24.99 -1.22 5.31
C GLY A 166 -25.35 0.17 4.77
N GLY A 167 -26.11 0.96 5.53
CA GLY A 167 -26.40 2.36 5.20
C GLY A 167 -25.14 3.23 5.25
N ALA A 168 -24.36 3.12 6.33
CA ALA A 168 -23.11 3.84 6.51
C ALA A 168 -22.09 3.52 5.40
N ALA A 169 -21.94 2.23 5.05
CA ALA A 169 -21.04 1.81 3.98
C ALA A 169 -21.39 2.46 2.63
N ARG A 170 -22.66 2.57 2.28
CA ARG A 170 -23.09 3.23 1.04
C ARG A 170 -22.78 4.74 1.02
N THR A 171 -22.75 5.36 2.19
CA THR A 171 -22.38 6.79 2.32
C THR A 171 -20.88 6.98 2.23
N MET A 172 -20.09 6.06 2.82
CA MET A 172 -18.63 6.14 2.84
C MET A 172 -18.00 5.70 1.50
N PHE A 173 -18.60 4.70 0.87
CA PHE A 173 -18.11 4.10 -0.36
C PHE A 173 -19.22 4.17 -1.42
N PRO A 174 -19.37 5.30 -2.12
CA PRO A 174 -20.21 5.33 -3.32
C PRO A 174 -19.71 4.26 -4.31
N ALA A 175 -20.57 3.83 -5.21
CA ALA A 175 -20.56 2.56 -5.94
C ALA A 175 -19.27 2.14 -6.67
N ASP A 176 -18.26 2.98 -6.73
CA ASP A 176 -16.98 2.69 -7.37
C ASP A 176 -15.80 2.88 -6.42
N LEU A 177 -14.76 2.04 -6.56
CA LEU A 177 -13.50 2.14 -5.83
C LEU A 177 -12.55 3.20 -6.42
N ALA A 178 -13.00 3.98 -7.40
CA ALA A 178 -12.24 5.10 -7.91
C ALA A 178 -11.87 6.04 -6.76
N SER A 179 -10.64 6.53 -6.77
CA SER A 179 -10.08 7.39 -5.71
C SER A 179 -9.61 6.73 -4.40
N VAL A 180 -9.71 5.42 -4.24
CA VAL A 180 -9.16 4.74 -3.06
C VAL A 180 -7.63 4.72 -3.09
N TYR A 181 -7.04 4.49 -4.28
CA TYR A 181 -5.60 4.52 -4.46
C TYR A 181 -5.16 5.88 -4.99
N THR A 182 -4.26 6.52 -4.26
CA THR A 182 -3.74 7.85 -4.56
C THR A 182 -2.23 7.89 -4.37
N MET A 183 -1.58 8.87 -4.97
CA MET A 183 -0.13 9.06 -4.84
C MET A 183 0.25 10.53 -4.87
N LEU A 184 1.42 10.84 -4.34
CA LEU A 184 2.05 12.15 -4.38
C LEU A 184 3.39 12.04 -5.10
N ASP A 185 3.59 12.83 -6.14
CA ASP A 185 4.86 12.87 -6.85
C ASP A 185 5.88 13.79 -6.17
N ARG A 186 7.11 13.73 -6.65
CA ARG A 186 8.24 14.54 -6.14
C ARG A 186 8.03 16.05 -6.29
N ASP A 187 7.16 16.46 -7.21
CA ASP A 187 6.86 17.87 -7.48
C ASP A 187 5.66 18.38 -6.66
N GLY A 188 5.13 17.55 -5.75
CA GLY A 188 4.03 17.87 -4.85
C GLY A 188 2.66 17.82 -5.52
N ARG A 189 2.49 17.05 -6.60
CA ARG A 189 1.20 16.80 -7.22
C ARG A 189 0.55 15.57 -6.61
N TYR A 190 -0.62 15.76 -6.05
CA TYR A 190 -1.46 14.71 -5.50
C TYR A 190 -2.44 14.22 -6.55
N TYR A 191 -2.33 12.96 -6.92
CA TYR A 191 -3.11 12.36 -7.99
C TYR A 191 -4.25 11.52 -7.45
N VAL A 192 -5.46 11.77 -7.96
CA VAL A 192 -6.69 11.08 -7.59
C VAL A 192 -7.38 10.58 -8.86
N GLY A 193 -7.59 9.28 -8.93
CA GLY A 193 -8.34 8.63 -10.01
C GLY A 193 -9.85 8.83 -9.86
N SER A 194 -10.59 8.71 -10.95
CA SER A 194 -12.04 8.76 -11.00
C SER A 194 -12.62 7.75 -11.98
N ALA A 195 -13.94 7.67 -12.07
CA ALA A 195 -14.63 6.86 -13.07
C ALA A 195 -14.30 7.29 -14.52
N HIS A 196 -13.79 8.50 -14.74
CA HIS A 196 -13.64 9.09 -16.08
C HIS A 196 -12.26 9.67 -16.36
N GLY A 197 -11.26 9.41 -15.50
CA GLY A 197 -9.91 9.92 -15.69
C GLY A 197 -9.14 10.12 -14.41
N ILE A 198 -8.24 11.10 -14.40
CA ILE A 198 -7.38 11.41 -13.26
C ILE A 198 -7.25 12.91 -13.08
N THR A 199 -7.19 13.35 -11.84
CA THR A 199 -6.99 14.75 -11.47
C THR A 199 -5.75 14.90 -10.60
N ALA A 200 -4.95 15.93 -10.87
CA ALA A 200 -3.79 16.32 -10.09
C ALA A 200 -4.10 17.61 -9.30
N TYR A 201 -3.91 17.56 -8.01
CA TYR A 201 -3.99 18.68 -7.09
C TYR A 201 -2.59 19.07 -6.60
N GLY A 202 -2.44 20.26 -6.06
CA GLY A 202 -1.16 20.71 -5.50
C GLY A 202 -1.30 22.08 -4.83
N ASP A 203 -0.20 22.59 -4.30
CA ASP A 203 -0.19 23.89 -3.63
C ASP A 203 -0.43 25.04 -4.62
N ALA A 204 -1.31 25.97 -4.28
CA ALA A 204 -1.48 27.20 -5.05
C ALA A 204 -0.21 28.06 -4.98
N ILE A 205 0.46 28.08 -3.82
CA ILE A 205 1.71 28.79 -3.55
C ILE A 205 2.81 27.76 -3.31
N ALA A 206 3.73 27.64 -4.26
CA ALA A 206 4.80 26.63 -4.17
C ALA A 206 5.67 26.84 -2.93
N GLY A 207 5.96 25.73 -2.22
CA GLY A 207 6.83 25.73 -1.05
C GLY A 207 6.19 26.19 0.26
N ASP A 208 4.92 26.54 0.26
CA ASP A 208 4.15 26.89 1.46
C ASP A 208 3.29 25.70 1.93
N PRO A 209 3.57 25.06 3.07
CA PRO A 209 2.77 23.98 3.58
C PRO A 209 1.33 24.39 3.95
N ALA A 210 1.08 25.67 4.22
CA ALA A 210 -0.24 26.23 4.51
C ALA A 210 -0.97 26.77 3.25
N SER A 211 -0.35 26.64 2.07
CA SER A 211 -0.96 27.06 0.80
C SER A 211 -2.36 26.46 0.61
N PRO A 212 -3.33 27.20 0.06
CA PRO A 212 -4.55 26.60 -0.45
C PRO A 212 -4.26 25.49 -1.46
N ILE A 213 -5.16 24.51 -1.55
CA ILE A 213 -5.11 23.46 -2.57
C ILE A 213 -5.63 24.05 -3.89
N ALA A 214 -4.91 23.79 -4.98
CA ALA A 214 -5.31 24.14 -6.32
C ALA A 214 -5.44 22.90 -7.21
N LEU A 215 -6.45 22.90 -8.06
CA LEU A 215 -6.51 22.00 -9.20
C LEU A 215 -5.35 22.36 -10.13
N LYS A 216 -4.43 21.41 -10.38
CA LYS A 216 -3.30 21.60 -11.28
C LYS A 216 -3.62 21.18 -12.70
N GLN A 217 -4.16 19.98 -12.83
CA GLN A 217 -4.52 19.40 -14.11
C GLN A 217 -5.66 18.41 -13.92
N SER A 218 -6.48 18.25 -14.96
CA SER A 218 -7.48 17.19 -15.07
C SER A 218 -7.40 16.57 -16.45
N TRP A 219 -7.43 15.26 -16.51
CA TRP A 219 -7.42 14.51 -17.75
C TRP A 219 -8.61 13.56 -17.76
N SER A 220 -9.48 13.75 -18.76
CA SER A 220 -10.62 12.87 -18.98
C SER A 220 -10.27 11.81 -20.02
N PHE A 221 -10.76 10.60 -19.82
CA PHE A 221 -10.54 9.50 -20.74
C PHE A 221 -11.02 9.86 -22.15
N PRO A 222 -10.16 9.67 -23.17
CA PRO A 222 -10.63 9.64 -24.55
C PRO A 222 -11.57 8.45 -24.77
N ALA A 223 -12.34 8.49 -25.87
CA ALA A 223 -13.42 7.54 -26.09
C ALA A 223 -13.01 6.06 -26.21
N ASP A 224 -11.74 5.79 -26.47
CA ASP A 224 -11.15 4.45 -26.58
C ASP A 224 -10.72 3.86 -25.23
N ILE A 225 -10.52 4.66 -24.19
CA ILE A 225 -10.24 4.17 -22.85
C ILE A 225 -11.53 3.89 -22.09
N LYS A 226 -11.65 2.71 -21.52
CA LYS A 226 -12.87 2.18 -20.88
C LYS A 226 -12.64 1.85 -19.41
N GLY A 227 -13.70 1.97 -18.64
CA GLY A 227 -13.75 1.64 -17.22
C GLY A 227 -13.38 2.83 -16.32
N ALA A 228 -13.39 2.58 -15.01
CA ALA A 228 -12.99 3.50 -13.95
C ALA A 228 -11.55 3.23 -13.52
N VAL A 229 -10.82 4.25 -13.07
CA VAL A 229 -9.47 4.06 -12.49
C VAL A 229 -9.60 3.33 -11.16
N VAL A 230 -8.98 2.17 -11.04
CA VAL A 230 -8.91 1.39 -9.80
C VAL A 230 -7.49 1.24 -9.26
N GLY A 231 -6.46 1.36 -10.10
CA GLY A 231 -5.07 1.30 -9.69
C GLY A 231 -4.29 2.50 -10.20
N ILE A 232 -3.37 3.02 -9.38
CA ILE A 232 -2.48 4.12 -9.75
C ILE A 232 -1.07 3.83 -9.26
N ASN A 233 -0.07 4.15 -10.09
CA ASN A 233 1.35 4.10 -9.74
C ASN A 233 2.14 5.05 -10.66
N ILE A 234 3.46 5.04 -10.57
CA ILE A 234 4.35 5.83 -11.42
C ILE A 234 5.58 5.00 -11.79
N THR A 235 6.01 5.08 -13.03
CA THR A 235 7.24 4.42 -13.50
C THR A 235 8.49 5.10 -12.96
N TYR A 236 9.63 4.44 -13.05
CA TYR A 236 10.92 4.99 -12.58
C TYR A 236 11.51 6.07 -13.51
N ASP A 237 10.91 6.29 -14.67
CA ASP A 237 11.17 7.39 -15.60
C ASP A 237 10.07 8.47 -15.59
N GLY A 238 9.03 8.31 -14.72
CA GLY A 238 8.09 9.36 -14.35
C GLY A 238 6.77 9.37 -15.12
N TRP A 239 6.37 8.26 -15.73
CA TRP A 239 5.03 8.14 -16.32
C TRP A 239 4.02 7.63 -15.29
N ILE A 240 2.87 8.29 -15.20
CA ILE A 240 1.74 7.84 -14.39
C ILE A 240 1.20 6.55 -15.01
N VAL A 241 0.94 5.55 -14.19
CA VAL A 241 0.38 4.27 -14.61
C VAL A 241 -1.01 4.13 -13.99
N LEU A 242 -2.00 3.82 -14.82
CA LEU A 242 -3.38 3.60 -14.40
C LEU A 242 -3.84 2.21 -14.85
N ALA A 243 -4.56 1.52 -13.99
CA ALA A 243 -5.34 0.34 -14.37
C ALA A 243 -6.84 0.66 -14.24
N THR A 244 -7.64 0.21 -15.21
CA THR A 244 -9.09 0.37 -15.15
C THR A 244 -9.78 -0.93 -14.78
N ASP A 245 -10.93 -0.84 -14.16
CA ASP A 245 -11.78 -1.99 -13.80
C ASP A 245 -12.31 -2.77 -15.02
N ALA A 246 -12.19 -2.21 -16.22
CA ALA A 246 -12.51 -2.87 -17.48
C ALA A 246 -11.34 -3.71 -18.05
N GLY A 247 -10.14 -3.64 -17.46
CA GLY A 247 -8.98 -4.40 -17.95
C GLY A 247 -8.08 -3.63 -18.91
N MET A 248 -8.03 -2.30 -18.84
CA MET A 248 -7.04 -1.51 -19.58
C MET A 248 -5.89 -1.08 -18.67
N MET A 249 -4.69 -1.06 -19.25
CA MET A 249 -3.51 -0.42 -18.68
C MET A 249 -3.21 0.85 -19.48
N VAL A 250 -2.91 1.94 -18.76
CA VAL A 250 -2.63 3.26 -19.36
C VAL A 250 -1.34 3.81 -18.78
N THR A 251 -0.45 4.34 -19.61
CA THR A 251 0.63 5.23 -19.17
C THR A 251 0.35 6.65 -19.66
N LEU A 252 0.52 7.62 -18.76
CA LEU A 252 0.21 9.02 -18.99
C LEU A 252 1.39 9.88 -18.55
N SER A 253 1.86 10.80 -19.40
CA SER A 253 2.89 11.75 -19.00
C SER A 253 2.40 12.64 -17.85
N ARG A 254 3.31 13.11 -16.97
CA ARG A 254 2.92 13.91 -15.79
C ARG A 254 2.31 15.29 -16.14
N ASP A 255 2.48 15.75 -17.37
CA ASP A 255 1.84 16.94 -17.92
C ASP A 255 0.52 16.64 -18.67
N PHE A 256 0.09 15.37 -18.66
CA PHE A 256 -1.12 14.85 -19.29
C PHE A 256 -1.18 15.06 -20.83
N SER A 257 -0.05 15.33 -21.47
CA SER A 257 0.02 15.62 -22.91
C SER A 257 0.18 14.38 -23.79
N GLN A 258 0.71 13.27 -23.23
CA GLN A 258 0.97 12.02 -23.94
C GLN A 258 0.36 10.85 -23.20
N VAL A 259 -0.28 9.95 -23.94
CA VAL A 259 -0.97 8.78 -23.41
C VAL A 259 -0.68 7.56 -24.27
N HIS A 260 -0.42 6.43 -23.63
CA HIS A 260 -0.39 5.11 -24.25
C HIS A 260 -1.37 4.22 -23.48
N SER A 261 -2.10 3.38 -24.19
CA SER A 261 -3.04 2.46 -23.58
C SER A 261 -3.05 1.11 -24.30
N VAL A 262 -3.24 0.05 -23.54
CA VAL A 262 -3.41 -1.30 -24.05
C VAL A 262 -4.52 -2.02 -23.30
N TRP A 263 -5.23 -2.89 -24.00
CA TRP A 263 -6.05 -3.89 -23.34
C TRP A 263 -5.14 -4.98 -22.77
N LEU A 264 -5.35 -5.32 -21.52
CA LEU A 264 -4.68 -6.45 -20.90
C LEU A 264 -5.17 -7.77 -21.53
N PRO A 265 -4.38 -8.82 -21.57
CA PRO A 265 -4.82 -10.15 -21.98
C PRO A 265 -6.09 -10.55 -21.20
N HIS A 266 -6.99 -11.32 -21.85
CA HIS A 266 -8.24 -11.81 -21.25
C HIS A 266 -9.25 -10.73 -20.79
N SER A 267 -9.01 -9.45 -21.03
CA SER A 267 -9.94 -8.37 -20.69
C SER A 267 -11.25 -8.37 -21.49
N ASP A 268 -11.31 -9.14 -22.57
CA ASP A 268 -12.55 -9.44 -23.30
C ASP A 268 -13.61 -10.17 -22.45
N GLU A 269 -13.20 -10.83 -21.35
CA GLU A 269 -14.09 -11.43 -20.36
C GLU A 269 -14.68 -10.38 -19.38
N ALA A 270 -14.06 -9.23 -19.23
CA ALA A 270 -14.41 -8.21 -18.24
C ALA A 270 -15.85 -7.69 -18.33
N PRO A 271 -16.44 -7.40 -19.51
CA PRO A 271 -17.81 -6.91 -19.61
C PRO A 271 -18.84 -7.89 -19.01
N ALA A 272 -18.70 -9.18 -19.34
CA ALA A 272 -19.60 -10.21 -18.83
C ALA A 272 -19.42 -10.43 -17.31
N TYR A 273 -18.18 -10.41 -16.85
CA TYR A 273 -17.85 -10.53 -15.43
C TYR A 273 -18.40 -9.35 -14.62
N ASN A 274 -18.13 -8.12 -15.03
CA ASN A 274 -18.57 -6.92 -14.33
C ASN A 274 -20.09 -6.80 -14.30
N ALA A 275 -20.78 -7.18 -15.40
CA ALA A 275 -22.24 -7.23 -15.45
C ALA A 275 -22.80 -8.26 -14.46
N ARG A 276 -22.17 -9.42 -14.31
CA ARG A 276 -22.55 -10.43 -13.32
C ARG A 276 -22.36 -9.89 -11.90
N MET A 277 -21.23 -9.27 -11.58
CA MET A 277 -20.97 -8.69 -10.25
C MET A 277 -22.00 -7.60 -9.89
N ALA A 278 -22.34 -6.75 -10.85
CA ALA A 278 -23.40 -5.75 -10.67
C ALA A 278 -24.77 -6.39 -10.41
N ALA A 279 -25.14 -7.41 -11.17
CA ALA A 279 -26.39 -8.15 -10.98
C ALA A 279 -26.47 -8.88 -9.62
N GLU A 280 -25.34 -9.34 -9.10
CA GLU A 280 -25.21 -9.96 -7.79
C GLU A 280 -25.09 -8.94 -6.64
N HIS A 281 -25.13 -7.65 -6.94
CA HIS A 281 -24.89 -6.55 -5.99
C HIS A 281 -23.55 -6.65 -5.24
N ARG A 282 -22.50 -7.07 -5.96
CA ARG A 282 -21.11 -7.17 -5.46
C ARG A 282 -20.31 -5.96 -5.92
N SER A 283 -20.68 -4.79 -5.44
CA SER A 283 -19.93 -3.56 -5.68
C SER A 283 -18.48 -3.72 -5.23
N GLY A 284 -17.53 -3.25 -6.03
CA GLY A 284 -16.10 -3.35 -5.75
C GLY A 284 -15.42 -4.67 -6.15
N TYR A 285 -16.16 -5.63 -6.69
CA TYR A 285 -15.61 -6.90 -7.21
C TYR A 285 -15.53 -6.88 -8.74
N ASN A 286 -14.98 -5.81 -9.31
CA ASN A 286 -14.81 -5.66 -10.76
C ASN A 286 -13.66 -6.52 -11.31
N TRP A 287 -13.49 -6.57 -12.63
CA TRP A 287 -12.46 -7.35 -13.31
C TRP A 287 -11.06 -7.09 -12.77
N ILE A 288 -10.69 -5.82 -12.62
CA ILE A 288 -9.56 -5.36 -11.81
C ILE A 288 -10.14 -4.56 -10.65
N ARG A 289 -9.69 -4.83 -9.43
CA ARG A 289 -10.21 -4.18 -8.22
C ARG A 289 -9.15 -3.72 -7.23
N ASN A 290 -7.88 -4.00 -7.53
CA ASN A 290 -6.75 -3.64 -6.66
C ASN A 290 -5.75 -2.75 -7.40
N SER A 291 -4.79 -2.18 -6.67
CA SER A 291 -3.73 -1.38 -7.23
C SER A 291 -2.72 -2.22 -8.03
N ILE A 292 -1.70 -1.56 -8.53
CA ILE A 292 -0.69 -2.09 -9.43
C ILE A 292 0.70 -1.89 -8.84
N ALA A 293 1.59 -2.86 -9.06
CA ALA A 293 2.99 -2.71 -8.70
C ALA A 293 3.84 -2.39 -9.95
N VAL A 294 4.92 -1.62 -9.74
CA VAL A 294 5.85 -1.22 -10.80
C VAL A 294 7.28 -1.48 -10.36
N ASP A 295 8.10 -2.07 -11.23
CA ASP A 295 9.53 -2.25 -11.00
C ASP A 295 10.40 -1.24 -11.76
N ALA A 296 11.68 -1.20 -11.40
CA ALA A 296 12.63 -0.25 -11.98
C ALA A 296 13.02 -0.59 -13.44
N GLU A 297 12.67 -1.77 -13.92
CA GLU A 297 12.91 -2.22 -15.28
C GLU A 297 11.72 -1.99 -16.22
N GLY A 298 10.66 -1.31 -15.73
CA GLY A 298 9.47 -0.98 -16.51
C GLY A 298 8.39 -2.07 -16.49
N GLY A 299 8.52 -3.09 -15.67
CA GLY A 299 7.46 -4.07 -15.43
C GLY A 299 6.30 -3.46 -14.65
N ILE A 300 5.08 -3.65 -15.13
CA ILE A 300 3.83 -3.19 -14.52
C ILE A 300 2.97 -4.41 -14.24
N TYR A 301 2.64 -4.65 -12.98
CA TYR A 301 2.01 -5.89 -12.51
C TYR A 301 0.62 -5.61 -11.95
N VAL A 302 -0.37 -6.35 -12.43
CA VAL A 302 -1.79 -6.22 -12.03
C VAL A 302 -2.44 -7.58 -11.92
N ALA A 303 -3.35 -7.74 -10.97
CA ALA A 303 -4.18 -8.92 -10.84
C ALA A 303 -5.59 -8.63 -11.36
N ALA A 304 -5.95 -9.26 -12.46
CA ALA A 304 -7.31 -9.33 -12.96
C ALA A 304 -8.05 -10.55 -12.35
N ASN A 305 -9.32 -10.70 -12.62
CA ASN A 305 -10.10 -11.84 -12.09
C ASN A 305 -9.62 -13.18 -12.67
N GLY A 306 -8.83 -13.90 -11.89
CA GLY A 306 -8.23 -15.19 -12.27
C GLY A 306 -6.91 -15.11 -13.03
N TRP A 307 -6.38 -13.90 -13.29
CA TRP A 307 -5.17 -13.70 -14.07
C TRP A 307 -4.20 -12.76 -13.35
N MET A 308 -2.94 -13.19 -13.19
CA MET A 308 -1.83 -12.33 -12.83
C MET A 308 -1.13 -11.88 -14.11
N GLU A 309 -0.98 -10.57 -14.34
CA GLU A 309 -0.55 -10.02 -15.62
C GLU A 309 0.58 -9.03 -15.43
N LYS A 310 1.50 -9.03 -16.41
CA LYS A 310 2.59 -8.07 -16.54
C LYS A 310 2.49 -7.38 -17.90
N ALA A 311 2.29 -6.07 -17.87
CA ALA A 311 2.62 -5.20 -19.00
C ALA A 311 4.04 -4.65 -18.85
N VAL A 312 4.62 -4.13 -19.92
CA VAL A 312 5.97 -3.56 -19.95
C VAL A 312 5.94 -2.16 -20.54
N TRP A 313 6.50 -1.22 -19.82
CA TRP A 313 6.82 0.12 -20.29
C TRP A 313 8.32 0.21 -20.61
N ASN A 314 8.67 0.58 -21.83
CA ASN A 314 10.06 0.63 -22.28
C ASN A 314 10.63 2.06 -22.39
N GLY A 315 9.91 3.06 -21.87
CA GLY A 315 10.24 4.49 -21.97
C GLY A 315 9.56 5.20 -23.16
N HIS A 316 8.97 4.46 -24.09
CA HIS A 316 8.32 4.99 -25.30
C HIS A 316 6.96 4.32 -25.57
N ASP A 317 6.87 3.02 -25.35
CA ASP A 317 5.68 2.23 -25.67
C ASP A 317 5.26 1.37 -24.47
N LEU A 318 3.95 1.26 -24.27
CA LEU A 318 3.33 0.32 -23.34
C LEU A 318 2.94 -0.96 -24.12
N SER A 319 3.40 -2.11 -23.65
CA SER A 319 3.25 -3.38 -24.38
C SER A 319 2.73 -4.50 -23.49
N VAL A 320 1.89 -5.35 -24.06
CA VAL A 320 1.49 -6.66 -23.52
C VAL A 320 2.04 -7.82 -24.35
N ASP A 321 2.94 -7.53 -25.31
CA ASP A 321 3.59 -8.54 -26.16
C ASP A 321 4.60 -9.35 -25.34
N PRO A 322 4.55 -10.70 -25.37
CA PRO A 322 5.52 -11.56 -24.70
C PRO A 322 6.97 -11.32 -25.16
N THR A 323 7.19 -10.88 -26.41
CA THR A 323 8.53 -10.55 -26.91
C THR A 323 9.15 -9.33 -26.25
N ALA A 324 8.32 -8.43 -25.69
CA ALA A 324 8.73 -7.31 -24.84
C ALA A 324 8.93 -7.71 -23.37
N GLY A 325 8.66 -8.97 -23.02
CA GLY A 325 8.76 -9.47 -21.64
C GLY A 325 7.46 -9.37 -20.83
N ALA A 326 6.34 -9.04 -21.47
CA ALA A 326 5.01 -9.11 -20.87
C ALA A 326 4.54 -10.57 -20.76
N TRP A 327 3.57 -10.80 -19.86
CA TRP A 327 2.98 -12.13 -19.70
C TRP A 327 1.65 -12.06 -18.95
N ALA A 328 0.83 -13.10 -19.14
CA ALA A 328 -0.35 -13.39 -18.34
C ALA A 328 -0.25 -14.83 -17.82
N ALA A 329 -0.57 -15.03 -16.55
CA ALA A 329 -0.55 -16.35 -15.91
C ALA A 329 -1.82 -16.55 -15.09
N PRO A 330 -2.58 -17.65 -15.30
CA PRO A 330 -3.75 -17.93 -14.52
C PRO A 330 -3.40 -18.28 -13.07
N TYR A 331 -4.24 -17.87 -12.15
CA TYR A 331 -4.23 -18.32 -10.77
C TYR A 331 -5.58 -18.96 -10.41
N ALA A 332 -5.58 -19.82 -9.39
CA ALA A 332 -6.79 -20.51 -8.99
C ALA A 332 -7.82 -19.53 -8.37
N ASN A 333 -9.06 -19.66 -8.80
CA ASN A 333 -10.14 -18.71 -8.53
C ASN A 333 -11.49 -19.43 -8.32
N GLY A 334 -11.52 -20.38 -7.37
CA GLY A 334 -12.70 -21.18 -7.08
C GLY A 334 -13.88 -20.37 -6.53
N THR A 335 -13.63 -19.21 -5.91
CA THR A 335 -14.70 -18.28 -5.49
C THR A 335 -15.30 -17.51 -6.67
N GLY A 336 -14.56 -17.39 -7.77
CA GLY A 336 -14.94 -16.61 -8.96
C GLY A 336 -14.89 -15.09 -8.75
N THR A 337 -14.27 -14.60 -7.65
CA THR A 337 -14.18 -13.16 -7.32
C THR A 337 -12.76 -12.62 -7.42
N GLY A 338 -11.81 -13.47 -7.79
CA GLY A 338 -10.41 -13.08 -7.90
C GLY A 338 -9.72 -12.89 -6.55
N THR A 339 -8.53 -12.31 -6.58
CA THR A 339 -7.73 -11.99 -5.40
C THR A 339 -8.24 -10.76 -4.66
N GLY A 340 -8.09 -10.73 -3.33
CA GLY A 340 -8.24 -9.54 -2.49
C GLY A 340 -6.97 -8.67 -2.42
N SER A 341 -5.83 -9.15 -2.98
CA SER A 341 -4.54 -8.51 -2.81
C SER A 341 -4.17 -7.59 -3.97
N THR A 342 -3.63 -6.41 -3.66
CA THR A 342 -2.73 -5.71 -4.57
C THR A 342 -1.47 -6.57 -4.77
N PRO A 343 -0.95 -6.76 -6.00
CA PRO A 343 0.30 -7.49 -6.21
C PRO A 343 1.47 -6.80 -5.50
N ALA A 344 2.28 -7.56 -4.77
CA ALA A 344 3.50 -7.07 -4.13
C ALA A 344 4.74 -7.69 -4.80
N LEU A 345 5.77 -6.88 -5.06
CA LEU A 345 7.01 -7.39 -5.65
C LEU A 345 7.94 -7.90 -4.55
N MET A 346 8.59 -9.01 -4.82
CA MET A 346 9.53 -9.67 -3.90
C MET A 346 10.85 -9.98 -4.60
N GLY A 347 11.97 -9.83 -3.88
CA GLY A 347 13.31 -10.04 -4.40
C GLY A 347 13.75 -8.90 -5.30
N PHE A 348 14.77 -8.19 -4.84
CA PHE A 348 15.39 -7.07 -5.53
C PHE A 348 16.90 -7.34 -5.65
N GLY A 349 17.58 -6.73 -6.60
CA GLY A 349 19.00 -7.02 -6.85
C GLY A 349 19.21 -8.29 -7.70
N HIS A 350 20.12 -9.17 -7.31
CA HIS A 350 20.58 -10.33 -8.11
C HIS A 350 19.89 -11.66 -7.78
N GLY A 351 18.98 -11.67 -6.77
CA GLY A 351 18.26 -12.89 -6.39
C GLY A 351 17.03 -13.19 -7.23
N ASP A 352 16.23 -14.15 -6.77
CA ASP A 352 14.96 -14.49 -7.39
C ASP A 352 14.02 -13.29 -7.36
N ARG A 353 13.36 -13.03 -8.46
CA ARG A 353 12.43 -11.90 -8.63
C ARG A 353 11.03 -12.43 -8.82
N LEU A 354 10.18 -12.16 -7.84
CA LEU A 354 8.83 -12.69 -7.77
C LEU A 354 7.80 -11.56 -7.62
N VAL A 355 6.57 -11.84 -8.03
CA VAL A 355 5.38 -11.08 -7.67
C VAL A 355 4.43 -11.98 -6.91
N VAL A 356 3.83 -11.47 -5.84
CA VAL A 356 3.07 -12.26 -4.87
C VAL A 356 1.67 -11.71 -4.72
N ILE A 357 0.68 -12.60 -4.67
CA ILE A 357 -0.72 -12.33 -4.34
C ILE A 357 -1.26 -13.41 -3.43
N THR A 358 -2.40 -13.19 -2.78
CA THR A 358 -3.29 -14.29 -2.39
C THR A 358 -4.12 -14.71 -3.60
N ASP A 359 -4.52 -15.97 -3.73
CA ASP A 359 -5.38 -16.40 -4.84
C ASP A 359 -6.89 -16.32 -4.50
N GLY A 360 -7.72 -16.69 -5.45
CA GLY A 360 -9.18 -16.67 -5.32
C GLY A 360 -9.82 -18.00 -4.90
N GLU A 361 -9.08 -18.95 -4.32
CA GLU A 361 -9.66 -20.18 -3.80
C GLU A 361 -10.45 -19.95 -2.51
N PRO A 362 -11.46 -20.76 -2.20
CA PRO A 362 -12.15 -20.69 -0.90
C PRO A 362 -11.18 -20.72 0.30
N LEU A 363 -10.20 -21.61 0.28
CA LEU A 363 -9.02 -21.55 1.14
C LEU A 363 -7.89 -20.91 0.34
N MET A 364 -7.70 -19.61 0.55
CA MET A 364 -6.70 -18.85 -0.20
C MET A 364 -5.31 -19.44 -0.05
N ARG A 365 -4.50 -19.30 -1.11
CA ARG A 365 -3.07 -19.61 -1.08
C ARG A 365 -2.30 -18.32 -1.31
N VAL A 366 -1.15 -18.19 -0.67
CA VAL A 366 -0.15 -17.23 -1.14
C VAL A 366 0.49 -17.84 -2.38
N THR A 367 0.41 -17.12 -3.49
CA THR A 367 0.92 -17.56 -4.80
C THR A 367 1.94 -16.56 -5.28
N ALA A 368 3.15 -17.05 -5.56
CA ALA A 368 4.27 -16.30 -6.12
C ALA A 368 4.50 -16.68 -7.57
N PHE A 369 4.78 -15.68 -8.42
CA PHE A 369 5.08 -15.87 -9.83
C PHE A 369 6.45 -15.31 -10.16
N TRP A 370 7.20 -15.98 -11.06
CA TRP A 370 8.43 -15.45 -11.62
C TRP A 370 8.16 -14.15 -12.37
N ARG A 371 8.78 -13.04 -11.95
CA ARG A 371 8.59 -11.73 -12.60
C ARG A 371 9.16 -11.65 -14.01
N ASN A 372 10.32 -12.25 -14.20
CA ASN A 372 11.08 -12.22 -15.45
C ASN A 372 11.04 -13.59 -16.13
N GLN A 373 12.20 -14.18 -16.38
CA GLN A 373 12.27 -15.51 -16.98
C GLN A 373 11.95 -16.59 -15.94
N VAL A 374 11.19 -17.60 -16.38
CA VAL A 374 11.06 -18.84 -15.62
C VAL A 374 12.41 -19.56 -15.68
N PRO A 375 12.98 -20.02 -14.57
CA PRO A 375 14.27 -20.72 -14.60
C PRO A 375 14.25 -21.95 -15.50
N ALA A 376 15.35 -22.19 -16.21
CA ALA A 376 15.46 -23.37 -17.07
C ALA A 376 15.32 -24.67 -16.25
N GLY A 377 14.48 -25.58 -16.70
CA GLY A 377 14.19 -26.83 -16.01
C GLY A 377 13.27 -26.68 -14.79
N TRP A 378 12.66 -25.51 -14.61
CA TRP A 378 11.70 -25.29 -13.54
C TRP A 378 10.51 -26.25 -13.65
N THR A 379 10.11 -26.80 -12.52
CA THR A 379 8.87 -27.58 -12.39
C THR A 379 7.97 -26.85 -11.40
N PRO A 380 6.81 -26.34 -11.83
CA PRO A 380 5.91 -25.61 -10.94
C PRO A 380 5.33 -26.51 -9.85
N PRO A 381 4.88 -25.93 -8.72
CA PRO A 381 4.22 -26.70 -7.66
C PRO A 381 3.03 -27.49 -8.17
N GLN A 382 2.75 -28.63 -7.55
CA GLN A 382 1.59 -29.44 -7.91
C GLN A 382 0.28 -28.66 -7.81
N GLY A 383 -0.53 -28.70 -8.86
CA GLY A 383 -1.79 -27.96 -8.95
C GLY A 383 -1.66 -26.50 -9.39
N ALA A 384 -0.46 -26.06 -9.74
CA ALA A 384 -0.26 -24.76 -10.40
C ALA A 384 -0.91 -24.76 -11.78
N LEU A 385 -1.53 -23.64 -12.16
CA LEU A 385 -2.21 -23.47 -13.45
C LEU A 385 -1.27 -22.91 -14.55
N SER A 386 -0.03 -22.55 -14.18
CA SER A 386 0.99 -22.01 -15.07
C SER A 386 2.38 -22.43 -14.60
N ASP A 387 3.30 -22.62 -15.54
CA ASP A 387 4.73 -22.84 -15.29
C ASP A 387 5.42 -21.61 -14.68
N ARG A 388 4.77 -20.44 -14.77
CA ARG A 388 5.24 -19.21 -14.13
C ARG A 388 5.05 -19.20 -12.61
N VAL A 389 4.24 -20.08 -12.05
CA VAL A 389 4.07 -20.18 -10.59
C VAL A 389 5.36 -20.68 -9.95
N ALA A 390 6.00 -19.84 -9.13
CA ALA A 390 7.20 -20.15 -8.38
C ALA A 390 6.90 -20.88 -7.07
N GLY A 391 5.84 -20.47 -6.38
CA GLY A 391 5.40 -21.05 -5.11
C GLY A 391 3.91 -20.88 -4.90
N MET A 392 3.30 -21.83 -4.20
CA MET A 392 1.88 -21.81 -3.91
C MET A 392 1.61 -22.58 -2.63
N VAL A 393 1.22 -21.88 -1.55
CA VAL A 393 1.04 -22.47 -0.22
C VAL A 393 -0.32 -22.06 0.34
N PRO A 394 -1.18 -23.02 0.77
CA PRO A 394 -2.46 -22.69 1.40
C PRO A 394 -2.24 -22.05 2.75
N VAL A 395 -3.05 -21.02 3.05
CA VAL A 395 -3.03 -20.29 4.32
C VAL A 395 -4.07 -20.91 5.23
N THR A 396 -3.61 -21.59 6.28
CA THR A 396 -4.50 -22.34 7.18
C THR A 396 -4.67 -21.69 8.54
N MET A 397 -3.84 -20.73 8.89
CA MET A 397 -3.73 -20.17 10.24
C MET A 397 -3.61 -21.26 11.30
N GLY A 398 -2.82 -22.30 11.00
CA GLY A 398 -2.53 -23.42 11.89
C GLY A 398 -3.60 -24.49 12.00
N ASP A 399 -4.72 -24.38 11.29
CA ASP A 399 -5.75 -25.40 11.26
C ASP A 399 -5.71 -26.22 9.95
N PRO A 400 -5.15 -27.43 9.93
CA PRO A 400 -5.05 -28.25 8.73
C PRO A 400 -6.41 -28.76 8.21
N GLN A 401 -7.46 -28.62 9.01
CA GLN A 401 -8.83 -28.97 8.61
C GLN A 401 -9.60 -27.78 8.01
N ARG A 402 -9.01 -26.58 8.00
CA ARG A 402 -9.64 -25.39 7.43
C ARG A 402 -9.96 -25.59 5.94
N ARG A 403 -11.15 -25.18 5.55
CA ARG A 403 -11.63 -25.30 4.15
C ARG A 403 -11.94 -23.97 3.49
N ALA A 404 -12.06 -22.91 4.29
CA ALA A 404 -12.28 -21.55 3.80
C ALA A 404 -11.51 -20.56 4.66
N LEU A 405 -10.84 -19.63 4.00
CA LEU A 405 -10.19 -18.48 4.58
C LEU A 405 -9.84 -17.52 3.45
N GLN A 406 -10.19 -16.25 3.62
CA GLN A 406 -9.92 -15.21 2.64
C GLN A 406 -9.33 -13.98 3.33
N SER A 407 -8.54 -13.22 2.57
CA SER A 407 -8.06 -11.90 2.95
C SER A 407 -8.35 -10.90 1.83
N GLU A 408 -8.82 -9.73 2.22
CA GLU A 408 -8.98 -8.56 1.33
C GLU A 408 -7.75 -7.63 1.44
N GLN A 409 -6.65 -8.12 2.05
CA GLN A 409 -5.44 -7.34 2.28
C GLN A 409 -4.32 -7.79 1.35
N ALA A 410 -3.45 -6.83 0.99
CA ALA A 410 -2.22 -7.14 0.27
C ALA A 410 -1.29 -8.03 1.11
N VAL A 411 -0.48 -8.82 0.42
CA VAL A 411 0.60 -9.58 1.04
C VAL A 411 1.72 -8.60 1.41
N VAL A 412 2.07 -8.50 2.67
CA VAL A 412 3.25 -7.73 3.11
C VAL A 412 4.51 -8.47 2.70
N VAL A 413 5.44 -7.77 2.05
CA VAL A 413 6.71 -8.36 1.62
C VAL A 413 7.88 -7.68 2.33
N ALA A 414 8.71 -8.46 3.01
CA ALA A 414 9.91 -8.01 3.71
C ALA A 414 11.09 -8.92 3.33
N GLY A 415 11.86 -8.50 2.33
CA GLY A 415 12.87 -9.37 1.72
C GLY A 415 12.23 -10.54 0.97
N TYR A 416 12.43 -11.75 1.46
CA TYR A 416 11.78 -13.00 0.98
C TYR A 416 10.72 -13.53 1.96
N ASP A 417 10.37 -12.76 2.97
CA ASP A 417 9.27 -13.06 3.88
C ASP A 417 7.96 -12.45 3.37
N MET A 418 6.86 -13.17 3.57
CA MET A 418 5.51 -12.78 3.20
C MET A 418 4.60 -12.91 4.42
N VAL A 419 3.90 -11.84 4.79
CA VAL A 419 2.95 -11.88 5.92
C VAL A 419 1.53 -11.67 5.41
N VAL A 420 0.61 -12.50 5.85
CA VAL A 420 -0.82 -12.43 5.53
C VAL A 420 -1.66 -12.49 6.79
N VAL A 421 -2.84 -11.88 6.72
CA VAL A 421 -3.83 -11.88 7.80
C VAL A 421 -5.13 -12.52 7.34
N ASN A 422 -5.90 -12.98 8.29
CA ASN A 422 -7.23 -13.52 8.07
C ASN A 422 -8.29 -12.41 8.19
N ASN A 423 -9.14 -12.27 7.17
CA ASN A 423 -10.35 -11.44 7.24
C ASN A 423 -11.65 -12.28 7.26
N GLU A 424 -11.55 -13.60 7.41
CA GLU A 424 -12.72 -14.48 7.47
C GLU A 424 -13.19 -14.59 8.93
N PRO A 425 -14.36 -14.07 9.30
CA PRO A 425 -14.92 -14.26 10.63
C PRO A 425 -15.26 -15.74 10.84
N ALA A 426 -15.00 -16.26 12.04
CA ALA A 426 -15.28 -17.67 12.37
C ALA A 426 -16.77 -18.02 12.26
N THR A 427 -17.65 -17.05 12.45
CA THR A 427 -19.10 -17.21 12.33
C THR A 427 -19.68 -16.03 11.56
N MET A 428 -20.79 -16.28 10.88
CA MET A 428 -21.56 -15.24 10.21
C MET A 428 -22.92 -15.07 10.91
N PRO A 429 -23.46 -13.84 11.01
CA PRO A 429 -24.79 -13.64 11.58
C PRO A 429 -25.84 -14.47 10.80
N PRO A 430 -26.81 -15.08 11.49
CA PRO A 430 -27.87 -15.85 10.82
C PRO A 430 -28.58 -15.00 9.74
N GLY A 431 -28.69 -15.54 8.53
CA GLY A 431 -29.33 -14.86 7.40
C GLY A 431 -28.52 -13.72 6.76
N PHE A 432 -27.28 -13.49 7.20
CA PHE A 432 -26.42 -12.47 6.60
C PHE A 432 -25.86 -12.95 5.26
N PRO A 433 -25.95 -12.14 4.20
CA PRO A 433 -25.47 -12.56 2.89
C PRO A 433 -23.94 -12.69 2.88
N PRO A 434 -23.36 -13.82 2.46
CA PRO A 434 -21.89 -13.96 2.36
C PRO A 434 -21.21 -12.86 1.51
N ARG A 435 -21.92 -12.37 0.47
CA ARG A 435 -21.44 -11.26 -0.38
C ARG A 435 -21.23 -9.93 0.36
N ALA A 436 -21.85 -9.76 1.53
CA ALA A 436 -21.71 -8.53 2.34
C ALA A 436 -20.70 -8.69 3.50
N LYS A 437 -19.86 -9.74 3.46
CA LYS A 437 -18.83 -10.01 4.46
C LYS A 437 -17.91 -8.79 4.70
N ALA A 438 -17.53 -8.09 3.63
CA ALA A 438 -16.71 -6.89 3.74
C ALA A 438 -17.35 -5.81 4.64
N VAL A 439 -18.68 -5.61 4.57
CA VAL A 439 -19.41 -4.69 5.47
C VAL A 439 -19.34 -5.16 6.92
N LEU A 440 -19.47 -6.49 7.15
CA LEU A 440 -19.39 -7.05 8.50
C LEU A 440 -18.01 -6.79 9.12
N ILE A 441 -16.94 -7.18 8.45
CA ILE A 441 -15.58 -7.05 8.98
C ILE A 441 -15.12 -5.59 9.05
N SER A 442 -15.58 -4.72 8.16
CA SER A 442 -15.19 -3.32 8.15
C SER A 442 -15.88 -2.50 9.26
N LEU A 443 -17.13 -2.77 9.56
CA LEU A 443 -17.91 -1.92 10.48
C LEU A 443 -18.27 -2.60 11.81
N LEU A 444 -18.28 -3.94 11.86
CA LEU A 444 -18.63 -4.73 13.04
C LEU A 444 -17.53 -5.71 13.44
N GLY A 445 -16.33 -5.56 12.88
CA GLY A 445 -15.18 -6.42 13.21
C GLY A 445 -14.69 -6.31 14.65
N ASP A 446 -15.16 -5.30 15.40
CA ASP A 446 -14.93 -5.15 16.83
C ASP A 446 -15.92 -5.92 17.72
N ASP A 447 -16.91 -6.60 17.13
CA ASP A 447 -17.75 -7.55 17.86
C ASP A 447 -17.01 -8.88 18.01
N PRO A 448 -16.72 -9.37 19.23
CA PRO A 448 -15.97 -10.62 19.43
C PRO A 448 -16.54 -11.85 18.73
N ALA A 449 -17.85 -11.85 18.42
CA ALA A 449 -18.49 -12.93 17.68
C ALA A 449 -18.06 -12.99 16.21
N TYR A 450 -17.55 -11.89 15.65
CA TYR A 450 -17.25 -11.75 14.23
C TYR A 450 -15.81 -11.30 13.95
N THR A 451 -15.00 -11.06 14.98
CA THR A 451 -13.59 -10.67 14.84
C THR A 451 -12.79 -11.80 14.19
N PRO A 452 -12.17 -11.60 13.03
CA PRO A 452 -11.27 -12.59 12.44
C PRO A 452 -9.96 -12.70 13.21
N HIS A 453 -9.43 -13.91 13.32
CA HIS A 453 -8.17 -14.19 14.00
C HIS A 453 -7.18 -14.86 13.05
N GLY A 454 -5.93 -14.54 13.18
CA GLY A 454 -4.81 -15.20 12.54
C GLY A 454 -3.94 -14.28 11.71
N MET A 455 -2.63 -14.49 11.86
CA MET A 455 -1.56 -13.96 11.03
C MET A 455 -0.60 -15.11 10.72
N GLU A 456 -0.19 -15.23 9.47
CA GLU A 456 0.72 -16.29 9.02
C GLU A 456 1.86 -15.69 8.23
N LYS A 457 3.10 -16.14 8.50
CA LYS A 457 4.27 -15.79 7.71
C LYS A 457 4.70 -16.98 6.89
N LEU A 458 4.92 -16.73 5.60
CA LEU A 458 5.59 -17.63 4.69
C LEU A 458 6.97 -17.06 4.35
N ALA A 459 7.89 -17.92 3.96
CA ALA A 459 9.21 -17.53 3.52
C ALA A 459 9.56 -18.24 2.21
N TRP A 460 10.12 -17.48 1.27
CA TRP A 460 10.74 -18.02 0.06
C TRP A 460 12.22 -18.27 0.29
N ASN A 461 12.70 -19.46 -0.06
CA ASN A 461 14.12 -19.80 -0.01
C ASN A 461 14.71 -19.80 -1.43
N PRO A 462 15.50 -18.78 -1.81
CA PRO A 462 16.06 -18.70 -3.16
C PRO A 462 17.10 -19.78 -3.48
N ALA A 463 17.71 -20.42 -2.47
CA ALA A 463 18.67 -21.50 -2.70
C ALA A 463 18.00 -22.83 -3.10
N THR A 464 16.75 -23.04 -2.66
CA THR A 464 15.99 -24.26 -2.92
C THR A 464 14.79 -24.04 -3.82
N HIS A 465 14.45 -22.79 -4.12
CA HIS A 465 13.25 -22.37 -4.82
C HIS A 465 11.97 -22.95 -4.17
N LYS A 466 11.88 -22.86 -2.84
CA LYS A 466 10.73 -23.33 -2.07
C LYS A 466 10.11 -22.21 -1.24
N MET A 467 8.82 -22.28 -1.12
CA MET A 467 8.02 -21.43 -0.26
C MET A 467 7.38 -22.29 0.82
N ASP A 468 7.63 -21.96 2.08
CA ASP A 468 7.13 -22.72 3.22
C ASP A 468 6.53 -21.77 4.28
N VAL A 469 5.63 -22.29 5.12
CA VAL A 469 5.13 -21.58 6.29
C VAL A 469 6.26 -21.47 7.31
N ALA A 470 6.59 -20.25 7.72
CA ALA A 470 7.63 -20.00 8.72
C ALA A 470 7.07 -19.99 10.14
N TRP A 471 5.92 -19.37 10.35
CA TRP A 471 5.19 -19.37 11.60
C TRP A 471 3.71 -19.01 11.41
N VAL A 472 2.91 -19.35 12.42
CA VAL A 472 1.50 -18.98 12.52
C VAL A 472 1.23 -18.37 13.89
N ASN A 473 0.48 -17.29 13.95
CA ASN A 473 -0.08 -16.71 15.17
C ASN A 473 -1.59 -16.71 15.09
N THR A 474 -2.28 -17.36 16.03
CA THR A 474 -3.74 -17.49 16.08
C THR A 474 -4.40 -16.48 17.02
N GLU A 475 -3.60 -15.70 17.76
CA GLU A 475 -4.10 -14.74 18.77
C GLU A 475 -4.35 -13.35 18.17
N VAL A 476 -3.55 -12.99 17.16
CA VAL A 476 -3.66 -11.71 16.45
C VAL A 476 -5.00 -11.59 15.76
N THR A 477 -5.54 -10.38 15.77
CA THR A 477 -6.77 -10.05 15.05
C THR A 477 -6.48 -9.02 13.96
N SER A 478 -7.17 -9.08 12.84
CA SER A 478 -7.05 -8.09 11.78
C SER A 478 -8.34 -8.04 10.96
N PRO A 479 -9.41 -7.42 11.48
CA PRO A 479 -10.69 -7.40 10.76
C PRO A 479 -10.59 -6.78 9.38
N ASN A 480 -9.83 -5.66 9.24
CA ASN A 480 -9.78 -4.91 8.00
C ASN A 480 -8.51 -4.03 7.86
N CYS A 481 -7.44 -4.30 8.62
CA CYS A 481 -6.20 -3.56 8.53
C CYS A 481 -5.28 -4.19 7.47
N VAL A 482 -4.68 -3.38 6.58
CA VAL A 482 -3.51 -3.83 5.81
C VAL A 482 -2.32 -3.82 6.77
N PRO A 483 -1.72 -4.99 7.06
CA PRO A 483 -0.60 -5.05 7.99
C PRO A 483 0.66 -4.40 7.40
N TYR A 484 1.66 -4.18 8.27
CA TYR A 484 2.90 -3.51 7.89
C TYR A 484 4.10 -4.13 8.57
N ALA A 485 5.21 -4.31 7.87
CA ALA A 485 6.43 -4.86 8.44
C ALA A 485 7.52 -3.81 8.66
N SER A 486 8.11 -3.80 9.85
CA SER A 486 9.32 -3.06 10.19
C SER A 486 10.47 -4.02 10.41
N ILE A 487 11.43 -4.02 9.49
CA ILE A 487 12.67 -4.80 9.65
C ILE A 487 13.53 -4.19 10.75
N GLY A 488 13.52 -2.86 10.89
CA GLY A 488 14.31 -2.17 11.91
C GLY A 488 13.95 -2.54 13.35
N SER A 489 12.68 -2.84 13.63
CA SER A 489 12.24 -3.36 14.94
C SER A 489 11.99 -4.87 14.95
N ASN A 490 12.12 -5.56 13.81
CA ASN A 490 11.78 -6.98 13.65
C ASN A 490 10.31 -7.27 14.05
N MET A 491 9.37 -6.42 13.58
CA MET A 491 7.95 -6.50 13.92
C MET A 491 7.06 -6.45 12.68
N ALA A 492 5.97 -7.21 12.70
CA ALA A 492 4.78 -7.00 11.88
C ALA A 492 3.71 -6.32 12.75
N TYR A 493 3.09 -5.28 12.22
CA TYR A 493 2.04 -4.53 12.90
C TYR A 493 0.71 -4.75 12.20
N THR A 494 -0.35 -4.79 12.99
CA THR A 494 -1.73 -4.68 12.51
C THR A 494 -2.55 -3.91 13.53
N VAL A 495 -3.66 -3.31 13.10
CA VAL A 495 -4.67 -2.79 14.01
C VAL A 495 -5.82 -3.79 14.03
N GLY A 496 -5.88 -4.52 15.12
CA GLY A 496 -6.89 -5.53 15.39
C GLY A 496 -7.86 -5.09 16.49
N VAL A 497 -8.49 -6.08 17.12
CA VAL A 497 -9.46 -5.84 18.20
C VAL A 497 -9.20 -6.78 19.37
N LYS A 498 -9.04 -6.22 20.56
CA LYS A 498 -8.91 -6.96 21.81
C LYS A 498 -9.92 -6.44 22.84
N ASN A 499 -10.71 -7.35 23.40
CA ASN A 499 -11.73 -7.01 24.41
C ASN A 499 -12.71 -5.89 23.96
N GLY A 500 -13.01 -5.81 22.65
CA GLY A 500 -13.90 -4.81 22.06
C GLY A 500 -13.25 -3.44 21.79
N ASP A 501 -11.95 -3.28 22.07
CA ASP A 501 -11.17 -2.08 21.71
C ASP A 501 -10.30 -2.34 20.48
N TRP A 502 -10.25 -1.40 19.56
CA TRP A 502 -9.25 -1.37 18.51
C TRP A 502 -7.88 -1.24 19.15
N THR A 503 -6.96 -2.09 18.71
CA THR A 503 -5.67 -2.32 19.37
C THR A 503 -4.57 -2.43 18.31
N LEU A 504 -3.49 -1.68 18.46
CA LEU A 504 -2.29 -1.91 17.69
C LEU A 504 -1.60 -3.18 18.25
N GLU A 505 -1.46 -4.18 17.40
CA GLU A 505 -0.82 -5.44 17.73
C GLU A 505 0.54 -5.53 17.02
N ALA A 506 1.60 -5.88 17.76
CA ALA A 506 2.97 -6.04 17.25
C ALA A 506 3.43 -7.48 17.42
N VAL A 507 3.75 -8.14 16.31
CA VAL A 507 4.17 -9.53 16.23
C VAL A 507 5.62 -9.59 15.76
N ARG A 508 6.45 -10.39 16.41
CA ARG A 508 7.84 -10.59 15.99
C ARG A 508 7.92 -11.26 14.62
N LEU A 509 8.60 -10.62 13.68
CA LEU A 509 8.78 -11.15 12.32
C LEU A 509 9.56 -12.48 12.29
N ASP A 510 10.52 -12.67 13.21
CA ASP A 510 11.34 -13.88 13.26
C ASP A 510 10.61 -15.08 13.86
N THR A 511 9.71 -14.88 14.85
CA THR A 511 9.13 -15.97 15.64
C THR A 511 7.62 -16.07 15.59
N GLY A 512 6.90 -15.03 15.13
CA GLY A 512 5.45 -14.98 15.17
C GLY A 512 4.84 -14.74 16.56
N VAL A 513 5.66 -14.48 17.58
CA VAL A 513 5.19 -14.21 18.94
C VAL A 513 4.54 -12.82 18.98
N LEU A 514 3.34 -12.72 19.54
CA LEU A 514 2.69 -11.46 19.88
C LEU A 514 3.51 -10.77 20.97
N ALA A 515 4.28 -9.74 20.59
CA ALA A 515 5.24 -9.08 21.46
C ALA A 515 4.61 -7.95 22.27
N ALA A 516 3.63 -7.23 21.69
CA ALA A 516 2.99 -6.12 22.33
C ALA A 516 1.56 -5.92 21.81
N GLU A 517 0.71 -5.45 22.70
CA GLU A 517 -0.65 -4.98 22.43
C GLU A 517 -0.79 -3.58 23.01
N TYR A 518 -1.25 -2.64 22.18
CA TYR A 518 -1.50 -1.25 22.58
C TYR A 518 -2.98 -0.93 22.33
N PRO A 519 -3.89 -1.18 23.31
CA PRO A 519 -5.29 -0.83 23.19
C PRO A 519 -5.45 0.68 22.98
N ILE A 520 -6.16 1.07 21.92
CA ILE A 520 -6.37 2.46 21.50
C ILE A 520 -7.75 2.92 22.00
N GLY A 521 -8.81 2.21 21.60
CA GLY A 521 -10.18 2.55 21.98
C GLY A 521 -11.26 2.01 21.04
N GLY A 522 -12.39 2.70 20.98
CA GLY A 522 -13.58 2.28 20.24
C GLY A 522 -13.50 2.45 18.72
N ALA A 523 -14.68 2.44 18.06
CA ALA A 523 -14.85 2.40 16.62
C ALA A 523 -14.18 3.56 15.84
N ARG A 524 -13.87 4.68 16.48
CA ARG A 524 -13.11 5.80 15.89
C ARG A 524 -11.77 5.35 15.32
N PHE A 525 -11.16 4.31 15.89
CA PHE A 525 -9.83 3.81 15.55
C PHE A 525 -9.84 2.63 14.54
N ASN A 526 -11.02 2.33 14.01
CA ASN A 526 -11.19 1.36 12.94
C ASN A 526 -10.47 1.82 11.66
N THR A 527 -9.63 0.96 11.11
CA THR A 527 -8.79 1.27 9.93
C THR A 527 -9.55 1.28 8.61
N MET A 528 -10.73 0.67 8.52
CA MET A 528 -11.58 0.68 7.32
C MET A 528 -10.82 0.31 6.02
N PHE A 529 -10.04 -0.78 6.04
CA PHE A 529 -9.18 -1.24 4.95
C PHE A 529 -7.99 -0.32 4.62
N SER A 530 -7.73 0.71 5.42
CA SER A 530 -6.53 1.52 5.26
C SER A 530 -5.26 0.73 5.60
N GLY A 531 -4.18 1.03 4.87
CA GLY A 531 -2.84 0.62 5.25
C GLY A 531 -2.33 1.42 6.45
N ILE A 532 -1.67 0.74 7.36
CA ILE A 532 -0.87 1.39 8.40
C ILE A 532 0.57 1.51 7.92
N TYR A 533 1.34 2.45 8.45
CA TYR A 533 2.76 2.57 8.15
C TYR A 533 3.54 3.13 9.33
N VAL A 534 4.84 2.83 9.35
CA VAL A 534 5.81 3.38 10.31
C VAL A 534 6.47 4.60 9.69
N ASP A 535 6.40 5.74 10.35
CA ASP A 535 7.05 6.96 9.91
C ASP A 535 8.52 7.03 10.35
N PRO A 536 9.31 8.02 9.86
CA PRO A 536 10.72 8.16 10.24
C PRO A 536 10.98 8.34 11.73
N GLU A 537 9.98 8.78 12.49
CA GLU A 537 10.03 8.96 13.95
C GLU A 537 9.57 7.70 14.71
N GLY A 538 9.29 6.60 14.00
CA GLY A 538 8.86 5.33 14.58
C GLY A 538 7.40 5.32 15.07
N ARG A 539 6.58 6.26 14.60
CA ARG A 539 5.15 6.34 14.93
C ARG A 539 4.34 5.51 13.92
N ILE A 540 3.19 5.00 14.35
CA ILE A 540 2.22 4.35 13.46
C ILE A 540 1.20 5.39 12.98
N ILE A 541 0.99 5.48 11.68
CA ILE A 541 0.00 6.37 11.07
C ILE A 541 -0.91 5.56 10.15
N TYR A 542 -2.20 5.91 10.11
CA TYR A 542 -3.18 5.31 9.20
C TYR A 542 -4.40 6.22 9.00
N GLY A 543 -5.19 5.96 7.95
CA GLY A 543 -6.52 6.50 7.79
C GLY A 543 -7.50 5.70 8.65
N GLY A 544 -8.17 6.38 9.56
CA GLY A 544 -9.23 5.78 10.37
C GLY A 544 -10.61 6.00 9.76
N MET A 545 -11.61 5.35 10.35
CA MET A 545 -13.02 5.44 9.94
C MET A 545 -13.52 6.89 9.80
N PHE A 546 -13.04 7.80 10.63
CA PHE A 546 -13.48 9.20 10.67
C PHE A 546 -12.37 10.20 10.35
N GLY A 547 -11.21 9.75 9.93
CA GLY A 547 -10.05 10.56 9.60
C GLY A 547 -8.73 9.97 10.07
N PRO A 548 -7.61 10.69 9.88
CA PRO A 548 -6.28 10.17 10.19
C PRO A 548 -6.07 9.97 11.70
N VAL A 549 -5.31 8.91 11.98
CA VAL A 549 -4.89 8.51 13.33
C VAL A 549 -3.36 8.38 13.34
N ARG A 550 -2.74 8.83 14.43
CA ARG A 550 -1.32 8.62 14.69
C ARG A 550 -1.10 8.12 16.10
N LEU A 551 -0.36 7.03 16.23
CA LEU A 551 -0.02 6.39 17.49
C LEU A 551 1.48 6.55 17.75
N LYS A 552 1.81 6.97 18.96
CA LYS A 552 3.19 7.10 19.44
C LYS A 552 3.31 6.42 20.81
N PRO A 553 3.30 5.07 20.85
CA PRO A 553 3.52 4.37 22.12
C PRO A 553 4.84 4.82 22.76
N ALA A 554 4.79 5.10 24.06
CA ALA A 554 5.99 5.51 24.79
C ALA A 554 7.03 4.38 24.76
N SER A 555 8.31 4.75 24.57
CA SER A 555 9.40 3.83 24.87
C SER A 555 9.51 3.65 26.38
N PRO A 556 9.88 2.47 26.89
CA PRO A 556 10.01 2.23 28.33
C PRO A 556 11.09 3.10 28.97
#